data_1197fb414344b10bac51ca366124d936
#
_entry.id   1197fb414344b10bac51ca366124d936
#
_cell.length_a   1.000
_cell.length_b   1.000
_cell.length_c   1.000
_cell.angle_alpha   90.00
_cell.angle_beta   90.00
_cell.angle_gamma   90.00
#
_symmetry.space_group_name_H-M   'P 1'
#
loop_
_entity.id
_entity.type
_entity.pdbx_description
1 polymer ?
#
loop_
_entity_poly.entity_id
_entity_poly.type
_entity_poly.pdbx_seq_one_letter_code
_entity_poly.pdbx_strand_id
1 'polypeptide(L)' 'MAKIWYNRILAGTRTYGEVPQRWKAQVKVLFKADVVNGVITEEEYADIIGEPYEA' A
#
# COMPACT_ATOMS: atom_id res chain seq x y z
N MET A 1 4.19 5.31 12.31
CA MET A 1 4.22 3.86 12.15
C MET A 1 3.55 3.47 10.84
N ALA A 2 4.17 2.55 10.12
CA ALA A 2 3.70 2.17 8.78
C ALA A 2 2.27 1.61 8.77
N LYS A 3 1.91 0.85 9.78
CA LYS A 3 0.59 0.22 9.84
C LYS A 3 -0.54 1.24 9.98
N ILE A 4 -0.29 2.36 10.62
CA ILE A 4 -1.27 3.43 10.73
C ILE A 4 -1.57 4.00 9.33
N TRP A 5 -0.53 4.24 8.54
CA TRP A 5 -0.69 4.72 7.17
C TRP A 5 -1.39 3.68 6.29
N TYR A 6 -0.99 2.42 6.43
CA TYR A 6 -1.62 1.32 5.73
C TYR A 6 -3.13 1.29 5.99
N ASN A 7 -3.53 1.36 7.26
CA ASN A 7 -4.96 1.36 7.62
C ASN A 7 -5.70 2.58 7.07
N ARG A 8 -5.08 3.75 7.10
CA ARG A 8 -5.68 4.97 6.56
C ARG A 8 -5.89 4.89 5.06
N ILE A 9 -4.94 4.31 4.35
CA ILE A 9 -5.06 4.13 2.91
C ILE A 9 -6.20 3.16 2.58
N LEU A 10 -6.31 2.06 3.31
CA LEU A 10 -7.39 1.10 3.13
C LEU A 10 -8.75 1.73 3.43
N ALA A 11 -8.82 2.60 4.42
CA ALA A 11 -10.06 3.30 4.78
C ALA A 11 -10.41 4.41 3.79
N GLY A 12 -9.49 4.78 2.89
CA GLY A 12 -9.72 5.83 1.91
C GLY A 12 -9.56 7.25 2.45
N THR A 13 -9.01 7.41 3.67
CA THR A 13 -8.83 8.73 4.27
C THR A 13 -7.50 9.39 3.93
N ARG A 14 -6.53 8.58 3.47
CA ARG A 14 -5.22 9.06 3.03
C ARG A 14 -4.78 8.30 1.80
N THR A 15 -3.82 8.87 1.06
CA THR A 15 -3.26 8.22 -0.12
C THR A 15 -1.81 7.82 0.15
N TYR A 16 -1.31 6.88 -0.65
CA TYR A 16 0.08 6.45 -0.55
C TYR A 16 1.05 7.63 -0.74
N GLY A 17 0.72 8.57 -1.62
CA GLY A 17 1.56 9.74 -1.86
C GLY A 17 1.74 10.64 -0.65
N GLU A 18 0.82 10.58 0.32
CA GLU A 18 0.90 11.36 1.54
C GLU A 18 1.81 10.73 2.59
N VAL A 19 2.18 9.47 2.43
CA VAL A 19 3.02 8.74 3.38
C VAL A 19 4.42 9.35 3.41
N PRO A 20 4.98 9.64 4.60
CA PRO A 20 6.36 10.11 4.68
C PRO A 20 7.33 9.15 4.01
N GLN A 21 8.37 9.70 3.38
CA GLN A 21 9.34 8.92 2.61
C GLN A 21 9.89 7.73 3.41
N ARG A 22 10.17 7.94 4.68
CA ARG A 22 10.74 6.88 5.54
C ARG A 22 9.81 5.71 5.77
N TRP A 23 8.49 5.90 5.58
CA TRP A 23 7.50 4.85 5.80
C TRP A 23 7.00 4.23 4.50
N LYS A 24 7.25 4.88 3.37
CA LYS A 24 6.72 4.42 2.07
C LYS A 24 7.13 3.00 1.74
N ALA A 25 8.40 2.66 1.93
CA ALA A 25 8.88 1.31 1.63
C ALA A 25 8.18 0.27 2.47
N GLN A 26 7.95 0.55 3.76
CA GLN A 26 7.28 -0.39 4.66
C GLN A 26 5.81 -0.56 4.29
N VAL A 27 5.13 0.54 3.98
CA VAL A 27 3.72 0.50 3.54
C VAL A 27 3.61 -0.30 2.24
N LYS A 28 4.52 -0.09 1.32
CA LYS A 28 4.56 -0.82 0.06
C LYS A 28 4.70 -2.33 0.29
N VAL A 29 5.57 -2.73 1.22
CA VAL A 29 5.76 -4.14 1.59
C VAL A 29 4.47 -4.72 2.15
N LEU A 30 3.74 -3.98 2.98
CA LEU A 30 2.47 -4.43 3.53
C LEU A 30 1.45 -4.70 2.43
N PHE A 31 1.35 -3.80 1.44
CA PHE A 31 0.43 -4.01 0.32
C PHE A 31 0.87 -5.14 -0.60
N LYS A 32 2.18 -5.33 -0.79
CA LYS A 32 2.68 -6.47 -1.56
C LYS A 32 2.30 -7.79 -0.89
N ALA A 33 2.42 -7.87 0.42
CA ALA A 33 2.00 -9.05 1.16
C ALA A 33 0.50 -9.31 1.00
N ASP A 34 -0.31 -8.25 0.95
CA ASP A 34 -1.75 -8.38 0.73
C ASP A 34 -2.05 -8.98 -0.64
N VAL A 35 -1.29 -8.61 -1.67
CA VAL A 35 -1.45 -9.21 -3.00
C VAL A 35 -1.14 -10.72 -2.95
N VAL A 36 -0.03 -11.08 -2.31
CA VAL A 36 0.38 -12.48 -2.19
C VAL A 36 -0.68 -13.29 -1.43
N ASN A 37 -1.27 -12.70 -0.41
CA ASN A 37 -2.27 -13.37 0.44
C ASN A 37 -3.69 -13.31 -0.14
N GLY A 38 -3.87 -12.65 -1.29
CA GLY A 38 -5.18 -12.56 -1.93
C GLY A 38 -6.12 -11.55 -1.29
N VAL A 39 -5.62 -10.66 -0.44
CA VAL A 39 -6.43 -9.62 0.19
C VAL A 39 -6.81 -8.54 -0.82
N ILE A 40 -5.87 -8.18 -1.70
CA ILE A 40 -6.11 -7.24 -2.80
C ILE A 40 -5.55 -7.84 -4.09
N THR A 41 -5.99 -7.32 -5.23
CA THR A 41 -5.48 -7.74 -6.53
C THR A 41 -4.25 -6.91 -6.91
N GLU A 42 -3.53 -7.37 -7.94
CA GLU A 42 -2.41 -6.60 -8.49
C GLU A 42 -2.89 -5.25 -9.05
N GLU A 43 -4.07 -5.22 -9.64
CA GLU A 43 -4.68 -3.99 -10.11
C GLU A 43 -4.95 -3.02 -8.98
N GLU A 44 -5.51 -3.52 -7.88
CA GLU A 44 -5.77 -2.69 -6.71
C GLU A 44 -4.47 -2.15 -6.12
N TYR A 45 -3.43 -2.97 -6.07
CA TYR A 45 -2.11 -2.53 -5.66
C TYR A 45 -1.61 -1.37 -6.52
N ALA A 46 -1.70 -1.52 -7.84
CA ALA A 46 -1.25 -0.49 -8.77
C ALA A 46 -2.02 0.82 -8.58
N ASP A 47 -3.33 0.74 -8.35
CA ASP A 47 -4.17 1.92 -8.11
C ASP A 47 -3.79 2.61 -6.80
N ILE A 48 -3.52 1.86 -5.74
CA ILE A 48 -3.20 2.40 -4.43
C ILE A 48 -1.79 3.00 -4.42
N ILE A 49 -0.82 2.25 -4.91
CA ILE A 49 0.60 2.63 -4.86
C ILE A 49 0.98 3.58 -6.00
N GLY A 50 0.26 3.49 -7.13
CA GLY A 50 0.58 4.28 -8.31
C GLY A 50 1.70 3.70 -9.15
N GLU A 51 2.10 2.46 -8.87
CA GLU A 51 3.14 1.75 -9.59
C GLU A 51 2.67 0.32 -9.85
N PRO A 52 3.08 -0.30 -10.98
CA PRO A 52 2.72 -1.69 -11.24
C PRO A 52 3.25 -2.63 -10.16
N TYR A 53 2.49 -3.67 -9.86
CA TYR A 53 2.94 -4.68 -8.91
C TYR A 53 4.12 -5.47 -9.51
N GLU A 54 5.18 -5.58 -8.73
CA GLU A 54 6.34 -6.41 -9.08
C GLU A 54 6.59 -7.40 -7.94
N ALA A 55 6.60 -8.65 -8.27
CA ALA A 55 6.79 -9.72 -7.29
C ALA A 55 8.22 -9.71 -6.69
#